data_da31916f1407ad064044bd2a662146e9
#
_entry.id   da31916f1407ad064044bd2a662146e9
#
_cell.length_a   1.000
_cell.length_b   1.000
_cell.length_c   1.000
_cell.angle_alpha   90.00
_cell.angle_beta   90.00
_cell.angle_gamma   90.00
#
_symmetry.space_group_name_H-M   'P 1'
#
loop_
_entity.id
_entity.type
_entity.pdbx_description
1 polymer ?
#
loop_
_entity_poly.entity_id
_entity_poly.type
_entity_poly.pdbx_seq_one_letter_code
_entity_poly.pdbx_strand_id
1 'polypeptide(L)'
;RYLQCANVWTCYHWTGFWRWVFRSHYFDVLLDECRKVYPFGGSKAILDGYKSVYTNKLGSITGADIHYWYGTLEAFVAKPQAKHLKALCPEAHIEIFKGLNHGQLLIDHPDQVAERITCL
;
A
#
# COMPACT_ATOMS: atom_id res chain seq x y z
N ARG A 1 9.14 -1.45 -11.50
CA ARG A 1 9.91 -2.37 -10.62
C ARG A 1 11.18 -1.71 -10.08
N TYR A 2 12.05 -1.15 -10.93
CA TYR A 2 13.29 -0.46 -10.52
C TYR A 2 13.02 0.77 -9.64
N LEU A 3 11.96 1.53 -9.91
CA LEU A 3 11.59 2.72 -9.14
C LEU A 3 11.29 2.41 -7.66
N GLN A 4 10.69 1.26 -7.38
CA GLN A 4 10.35 0.87 -6.00
C GLN A 4 11.58 0.46 -5.20
N CYS A 5 12.53 -0.23 -5.82
CA CYS A 5 13.82 -0.52 -5.18
C CYS A 5 14.63 0.76 -4.95
N ALA A 6 14.61 1.68 -5.91
CA ALA A 6 15.22 2.99 -5.76
C ALA A 6 14.58 3.79 -4.63
N ASN A 7 13.27 3.72 -4.45
CA ASN A 7 12.55 4.36 -3.35
C ASN A 7 13.00 3.82 -1.98
N VAL A 8 13.06 2.49 -1.81
CA VAL A 8 13.52 1.89 -0.54
C VAL A 8 14.96 2.30 -0.25
N TRP A 9 15.87 2.25 -1.24
CA TRP A 9 17.24 2.69 -1.11
C TRP A 9 17.34 4.17 -0.73
N THR A 10 16.57 5.02 -1.40
CA THR A 10 16.53 6.46 -1.13
C THR A 10 15.98 6.75 0.27
N CYS A 11 14.90 6.09 0.69
CA CYS A 11 14.35 6.22 2.04
C CYS A 11 15.37 5.83 3.11
N TYR A 12 16.13 4.77 2.88
CA TYR A 12 17.17 4.34 3.82
C TYR A 12 18.31 5.36 3.96
N HIS A 13 18.89 5.80 2.83
CA HIS A 13 20.09 6.67 2.83
C HIS A 13 19.77 8.15 3.06
N TRP A 14 18.58 8.60 2.70
CA TRP A 14 18.18 10.01 2.74
C TRP A 14 17.03 10.27 3.73
N THR A 15 16.90 9.46 4.77
CA THR A 15 15.79 9.54 5.74
C THR A 15 15.64 10.94 6.33
N GLY A 16 16.74 11.58 6.71
CA GLY A 16 16.72 12.94 7.29
C GLY A 16 16.15 13.99 6.32
N PHE A 17 16.55 13.90 5.05
CA PHE A 17 16.04 14.79 4.00
C PHE A 17 14.54 14.58 3.77
N TRP A 18 14.09 13.34 3.66
CA TRP A 18 12.68 13.03 3.44
C TRP A 18 11.79 13.44 4.62
N ARG A 19 12.25 13.25 5.86
CA ARG A 19 11.55 13.75 7.05
C ARG A 19 11.42 15.27 7.05
N TRP A 20 12.46 15.95 6.62
CA TRP A 20 12.43 17.41 6.51
C TRP A 20 11.44 17.88 5.43
N VAL A 21 11.34 17.18 4.29
CA VAL A 21 10.43 17.51 3.19
C VAL A 21 8.97 17.24 3.55
N PHE A 22 8.66 16.05 4.03
CA PHE A 22 7.27 15.61 4.18
C PHE A 22 6.64 15.94 5.53
N ARG A 23 7.40 16.03 6.60
CA ARG A 23 6.98 16.47 7.95
C ARG A 23 5.63 15.92 8.41
N SER A 24 5.37 14.64 8.21
CA SER A 24 4.13 14.00 8.64
C SER A 24 4.39 12.71 9.38
N HIS A 25 3.51 12.38 10.33
CA HIS A 25 3.58 11.13 11.09
C HIS A 25 3.60 9.90 10.16
N TYR A 26 2.76 9.90 9.14
CA TYR A 26 2.73 8.84 8.13
C TYR A 26 4.11 8.60 7.49
N PHE A 27 4.78 9.66 7.04
CA PHE A 27 6.11 9.52 6.42
C PHE A 27 7.19 9.13 7.42
N ASP A 28 7.10 9.55 8.68
CA ASP A 28 8.03 9.12 9.72
C ASP A 28 7.96 7.61 9.95
N VAL A 29 6.76 7.08 10.11
CA VAL A 29 6.53 5.62 10.25
C VAL A 29 7.02 4.88 9.01
N LEU A 30 6.67 5.34 7.80
CA LEU A 30 7.09 4.71 6.55
C LEU A 30 8.62 4.66 6.39
N LEU A 31 9.30 5.76 6.70
CA LEU A 31 10.76 5.84 6.61
C LEU A 31 11.46 4.95 7.65
N ASP A 32 10.91 4.83 8.85
CA ASP A 32 11.45 3.94 9.88
C ASP A 32 11.28 2.47 9.49
N GLU A 33 10.15 2.09 8.91
CA GLU A 33 9.95 0.73 8.39
C GLU A 33 10.88 0.45 7.20
N CYS A 34 11.07 1.38 6.27
CA CYS A 34 12.04 1.24 5.19
C CYS A 34 13.46 0.99 5.72
N ARG A 35 13.87 1.69 6.79
CA ARG A 35 15.20 1.49 7.42
C ARG A 35 15.34 0.12 8.08
N LYS A 36 14.29 -0.40 8.70
CA LYS A 36 14.30 -1.75 9.30
C LYS A 36 14.44 -2.83 8.25
N VAL A 37 13.72 -2.71 7.15
CA VAL A 37 13.63 -3.73 6.09
C VAL A 37 14.87 -3.76 5.19
N TYR A 38 15.46 -2.61 4.89
CA TYR A 38 16.55 -2.49 3.93
C TYR A 38 17.79 -3.35 4.25
N PRO A 39 18.32 -3.38 5.50
CA PRO A 39 19.50 -4.19 5.86
C PRO A 39 19.31 -5.70 5.67
N PHE A 40 18.08 -6.17 5.68
CA PHE A 40 17.72 -7.59 5.51
C PHE A 40 17.44 -7.97 4.05
N GLY A 41 17.97 -7.22 3.09
CA GLY A 41 17.72 -7.46 1.67
C GLY A 41 16.30 -7.05 1.23
N GLY A 42 15.70 -6.07 1.89
CA GLY A 42 14.33 -5.62 1.64
C GLY A 42 14.06 -5.27 0.18
N SER A 43 15.04 -4.69 -0.53
CA SER A 43 14.89 -4.41 -1.98
C SER A 43 14.68 -5.69 -2.79
N LYS A 44 15.40 -6.78 -2.46
CA LYS A 44 15.24 -8.08 -3.11
C LYS A 44 13.88 -8.70 -2.75
N ALA A 45 13.50 -8.70 -1.48
CA ALA A 45 12.21 -9.24 -1.03
C ALA A 45 11.03 -8.52 -1.69
N ILE A 46 11.08 -7.20 -1.80
CA ILE A 46 10.09 -6.39 -2.52
C ILE A 46 10.01 -6.82 -3.99
N LEU A 47 11.15 -6.95 -4.68
CA LEU A 47 11.19 -7.40 -6.08
C LEU A 47 10.60 -8.79 -6.27
N ASP A 48 10.96 -9.73 -5.41
CA ASP A 48 10.50 -11.11 -5.48
C ASP A 48 9.00 -11.19 -5.16
N GLY A 49 8.50 -10.39 -4.20
CA GLY A 49 7.09 -10.23 -3.91
C GLY A 49 6.30 -9.69 -5.11
N TYR A 50 6.80 -8.64 -5.76
CA TYR A 50 6.17 -8.13 -6.98
C TYR A 50 6.17 -9.12 -8.13
N LYS A 51 7.25 -9.88 -8.33
CA LYS A 51 7.28 -10.95 -9.34
C LYS A 51 6.18 -11.98 -9.06
N SER A 52 6.06 -12.42 -7.81
CA SER A 52 5.02 -13.38 -7.40
C SER A 52 3.61 -12.87 -7.71
N VAL A 53 3.30 -11.63 -7.31
CA VAL A 53 1.97 -11.01 -7.56
C VAL A 53 1.66 -10.92 -9.06
N TYR A 54 2.64 -10.57 -9.90
CA TYR A 54 2.41 -10.41 -11.35
C TYR A 54 2.44 -11.72 -12.13
N THR A 55 3.00 -12.78 -11.57
CA THR A 55 3.03 -14.11 -12.24
C THR A 55 1.86 -14.99 -11.82
N ASN A 56 1.31 -14.79 -10.64
CA ASN A 56 0.15 -15.55 -10.17
C ASN A 56 -1.12 -14.97 -10.79
N LYS A 57 -1.85 -15.82 -11.52
CA LYS A 57 -3.21 -15.48 -11.97
C LYS A 57 -4.14 -15.66 -10.77
N LEU A 58 -4.76 -14.58 -10.34
CA LEU A 58 -5.90 -14.66 -9.42
C LEU A 58 -7.02 -15.42 -10.14
N GLY A 59 -7.42 -16.56 -9.58
CA GLY A 59 -8.64 -17.26 -9.99
C GLY A 59 -9.89 -16.47 -9.55
N SER A 60 -11.06 -16.96 -9.90
CA SER A 60 -12.31 -16.41 -9.38
C SER A 60 -12.33 -16.53 -7.85
N ILE A 61 -12.60 -15.42 -7.16
CA ILE A 61 -12.76 -15.40 -5.72
C ILE A 61 -14.25 -15.54 -5.44
N THR A 62 -14.64 -16.65 -4.81
CA THR A 62 -16.04 -16.94 -4.45
C THR A 62 -16.17 -17.12 -2.95
N GLY A 63 -17.27 -16.61 -2.38
CA GLY A 63 -17.62 -16.83 -0.96
C GLY A 63 -16.86 -15.98 0.05
N ALA A 64 -16.13 -14.95 -0.38
CA ALA A 64 -15.49 -13.98 0.50
C ALA A 64 -16.13 -12.61 0.29
N ASP A 65 -16.36 -11.88 1.39
CA ASP A 65 -16.69 -10.47 1.35
C ASP A 65 -15.39 -9.67 1.21
N ILE A 66 -15.22 -8.98 0.08
CA ILE A 66 -13.98 -8.32 -0.28
C ILE A 66 -14.16 -6.82 -0.25
N HIS A 67 -13.38 -6.17 0.60
CA HIS A 67 -13.28 -4.72 0.70
C HIS A 67 -11.91 -4.26 0.24
N TYR A 68 -11.87 -3.40 -0.77
CA TYR A 68 -10.65 -2.81 -1.31
C TYR A 68 -10.65 -1.30 -1.06
N TRP A 69 -9.78 -0.85 -0.18
CA TRP A 69 -9.68 0.53 0.26
C TRP A 69 -8.40 1.18 -0.27
N TYR A 70 -8.50 2.40 -0.79
CA TYR A 70 -7.33 3.14 -1.24
C TYR A 70 -7.51 4.66 -1.13
N GLY A 71 -6.40 5.36 -1.02
CA GLY A 71 -6.37 6.82 -0.96
C GLY A 71 -6.34 7.49 -2.34
N THR A 72 -6.88 8.70 -2.46
CA THR A 72 -6.86 9.41 -3.74
C THR A 72 -5.47 9.76 -4.23
N LEU A 73 -4.46 9.87 -3.33
CA LEU A 73 -3.08 10.20 -3.72
C LEU A 73 -2.36 9.01 -4.38
N GLU A 74 -2.84 7.78 -4.19
CA GLU A 74 -2.34 6.57 -4.87
C GLU A 74 -3.25 6.10 -6.02
N ALA A 75 -4.29 6.84 -6.35
CA ALA A 75 -5.32 6.42 -7.30
C ALA A 75 -4.78 6.03 -8.69
N PHE A 76 -3.63 6.59 -9.11
CA PHE A 76 -3.00 6.25 -10.38
C PHE A 76 -2.54 4.78 -10.45
N VAL A 77 -2.22 4.16 -9.30
CA VAL A 77 -1.89 2.73 -9.18
C VAL A 77 -3.11 1.92 -8.75
N ALA A 78 -3.84 2.39 -7.75
CA ALA A 78 -4.92 1.64 -7.11
C ALA A 78 -6.18 1.49 -7.99
N LYS A 79 -6.50 2.51 -8.78
CA LYS A 79 -7.69 2.51 -9.64
C LYS A 79 -7.70 1.39 -10.71
N PRO A 80 -6.61 1.15 -11.46
CA PRO A 80 -6.52 -0.01 -12.35
C PRO A 80 -6.66 -1.35 -11.60
N GLN A 81 -6.09 -1.47 -10.40
CA GLN A 81 -6.19 -2.68 -9.58
C GLN A 81 -7.62 -2.91 -9.09
N ALA A 82 -8.30 -1.86 -8.61
CA ALA A 82 -9.70 -1.91 -8.21
C ALA A 82 -10.61 -2.33 -9.38
N LYS A 83 -10.36 -1.80 -10.59
CA LYS A 83 -11.06 -2.20 -11.82
C LYS A 83 -10.85 -3.66 -12.14
N HIS A 84 -9.61 -4.15 -12.01
CA HIS A 84 -9.28 -5.56 -12.25
C HIS A 84 -9.95 -6.46 -11.20
N LEU A 85 -9.92 -6.07 -9.93
CA LEU A 85 -10.61 -6.78 -8.85
C LEU A 85 -12.12 -6.89 -9.12
N LYS A 86 -12.77 -5.79 -9.50
CA LYS A 86 -14.21 -5.79 -9.86
C LYS A 86 -14.53 -6.69 -11.05
N ALA A 87 -13.60 -6.86 -11.99
CA ALA A 87 -13.79 -7.78 -13.11
C ALA A 87 -13.71 -9.26 -12.69
N LEU A 88 -12.92 -9.57 -11.65
CA LEU A 88 -12.78 -10.92 -11.10
C LEU A 88 -13.84 -11.23 -10.03
N CYS A 89 -14.22 -10.22 -9.26
CA CYS A 89 -15.20 -10.28 -8.18
C CYS A 89 -16.13 -9.05 -8.27
N PRO A 90 -17.25 -9.13 -8.99
CA PRO A 90 -18.20 -8.01 -9.16
C PRO A 90 -18.77 -7.50 -7.83
N GLU A 91 -18.87 -8.37 -6.82
CA GLU A 91 -19.41 -8.07 -5.48
C GLU A 91 -18.43 -7.27 -4.61
N ALA A 92 -17.12 -7.24 -4.95
CA ALA A 92 -16.12 -6.55 -4.13
C ALA A 92 -16.50 -5.08 -3.88
N HIS A 93 -16.40 -4.64 -2.64
CA HIS A 93 -16.68 -3.27 -2.23
C HIS A 93 -15.41 -2.40 -2.42
N ILE A 94 -15.56 -1.29 -3.15
CA ILE A 94 -14.44 -0.36 -3.37
C ILE A 94 -14.73 0.95 -2.65
N GLU A 95 -13.82 1.35 -1.77
CA GLU A 95 -13.93 2.61 -1.05
C GLU A 95 -12.69 3.47 -1.25
N ILE A 96 -12.91 4.79 -1.44
CA ILE A 96 -11.86 5.75 -1.79
C ILE A 96 -11.77 6.82 -0.72
N PHE A 97 -10.61 6.97 -0.11
CA PHE A 97 -10.34 7.93 0.95
C PHE A 97 -9.66 9.18 0.39
N LYS A 98 -10.36 10.31 0.48
CA LYS A 98 -9.87 11.58 -0.05
C LYS A 98 -8.63 12.09 0.70
N GLY A 99 -7.59 12.45 -0.04
CA GLY A 99 -6.37 13.08 0.50
C GLY A 99 -5.40 12.10 1.15
N LEU A 100 -5.71 10.79 1.21
CA LEU A 100 -4.82 9.80 1.80
C LEU A 100 -3.93 9.13 0.76
N ASN A 101 -2.77 8.67 1.22
CA ASN A 101 -1.78 7.90 0.48
C ASN A 101 -1.87 6.41 0.86
N HIS A 102 -1.00 5.58 0.27
CA HIS A 102 -0.95 4.13 0.48
C HIS A 102 -0.74 3.76 1.95
N GLY A 103 -1.67 3.01 2.53
CA GLY A 103 -1.61 2.61 3.93
C GLY A 103 -1.79 3.73 4.97
N GLN A 104 -1.95 4.98 4.54
CA GLN A 104 -2.05 6.13 5.44
C GLN A 104 -3.28 6.06 6.36
N LEU A 105 -4.38 5.49 5.88
CA LEU A 105 -5.57 5.28 6.70
C LEU A 105 -5.26 4.45 7.96
N LEU A 106 -4.46 3.38 7.81
CA LEU A 106 -4.05 2.50 8.92
C LEU A 106 -3.14 3.19 9.92
N ILE A 107 -2.28 4.10 9.46
CA ILE A 107 -1.26 4.77 10.28
C ILE A 107 -1.84 5.98 11.00
N ASP A 108 -2.55 6.84 10.28
CA ASP A 108 -3.02 8.12 10.82
C ASP A 108 -4.44 8.04 11.41
N HIS A 109 -5.24 7.02 11.00
CA HIS A 109 -6.65 6.87 11.40
C HIS A 109 -7.03 5.43 11.79
N PRO A 110 -6.28 4.77 12.71
CA PRO A 110 -6.52 3.37 13.06
C PRO A 110 -7.91 3.12 13.66
N ASP A 111 -8.45 4.11 14.40
CA ASP A 111 -9.79 4.00 14.99
C ASP A 111 -10.88 3.93 13.92
N GLN A 112 -10.76 4.69 12.84
CA GLN A 112 -11.69 4.64 11.71
C GLN A 112 -11.64 3.28 11.00
N VAL A 113 -10.45 2.67 10.91
CA VAL A 113 -10.29 1.32 10.36
C VAL A 113 -10.98 0.29 11.25
N ALA A 114 -10.74 0.36 12.56
CA ALA A 114 -11.36 -0.55 13.52
C ALA A 114 -12.89 -0.45 13.49
N GLU A 115 -13.45 0.75 13.50
CA GLU A 115 -14.89 1.00 13.40
C GLU A 115 -15.48 0.38 12.13
N ARG A 116 -14.83 0.60 10.97
CA ARG A 116 -15.32 0.05 9.69
C ARG A 116 -15.28 -1.47 9.64
N ILE A 117 -14.23 -2.10 10.17
CA ILE A 117 -14.12 -3.56 10.22
C ILE A 117 -15.20 -4.15 11.13
N THR A 118 -15.54 -3.48 12.22
CA THR A 118 -16.59 -3.96 13.14
C THR A 118 -18.02 -3.77 12.59
N CYS A 119 -18.21 -2.95 11.57
CA CYS A 119 -19.49 -2.71 10.91
C CYS A 119 -19.69 -3.55 9.63
N LEU A 120 -18.71 -4.37 9.24
CA LEU A 120 -18.82 -5.31 8.13
C LEU A 120 -19.49 -6.61 8.57
#